data_61a81927b41c3cddac7fc53d4200710d
#
_entry.id   61a81927b41c3cddac7fc53d4200710d
#
_cell.length_a   1.000
_cell.length_b   1.000
_cell.length_c   1.000
_cell.angle_alpha   90.00
_cell.angle_beta   90.00
_cell.angle_gamma   90.00
#
_symmetry.space_group_name_H-M   'P 1'
#
loop_
_entity.id
_entity.type
_entity.pdbx_description
1 polymer ?
#
loop_
_entity_poly.entity_id
_entity_poly.type
_entity_poly.pdbx_seq_one_letter_code
_entity_poly.pdbx_strand_id
1 'polypeptide(L)'
;MEENYKATSRNGHELKDMYNPETNTLDIRSNGLYPSNVLSNLCSNGFRFDGMICESMEGFLQSLKRKELDKQRQICSMKGGNARKMSVTSWQTDQIVWWKGQAIDRQSEEYQQLIRSAYLAMFEQSERFRTALMQTRGMFLTHNSGESDTY
;
A
#
# COMPACT_ATOMS: atom_id res chain seq x y z
N MET A 1 3.92 -22.94 4.75
CA MET A 1 2.72 -22.16 5.11
C MET A 1 2.48 -22.14 6.59
N GLU A 2 2.26 -23.30 7.18
CA GLU A 2 2.07 -23.38 8.65
C GLU A 2 3.26 -22.83 9.44
N GLU A 3 4.47 -23.05 8.95
CA GLU A 3 5.69 -22.56 9.59
C GLU A 3 5.72 -21.05 9.73
N ASN A 4 5.21 -20.33 8.71
CA ASN A 4 5.13 -18.87 8.76
C ASN A 4 4.19 -18.37 9.84
N TYR A 5 3.18 -19.16 10.18
CA TYR A 5 2.19 -18.79 11.19
C TYR A 5 2.70 -19.02 12.63
N LYS A 6 3.81 -19.71 12.79
CA LYS A 6 4.40 -19.97 14.10
C LYS A 6 5.58 -19.07 14.45
N ALA A 7 6.10 -18.36 13.47
CA ALA A 7 7.23 -17.47 13.69
C ALA A 7 6.80 -16.17 14.38
N THR A 8 7.74 -15.46 14.98
CA THR A 8 7.50 -14.15 15.57
C THR A 8 7.88 -13.04 14.61
N SER A 9 7.22 -11.89 14.75
CA SER A 9 7.55 -10.68 14.00
C SER A 9 8.84 -10.07 14.53
N ARG A 10 9.36 -9.05 13.81
CA ARG A 10 10.55 -8.29 14.25
C ARG A 10 10.38 -7.66 15.62
N ASN A 11 9.15 -7.36 16.02
CA ASN A 11 8.82 -6.75 17.31
C ASN A 11 8.51 -7.78 18.39
N GLY A 12 8.80 -9.06 18.15
CA GLY A 12 8.52 -10.13 19.08
C GLY A 12 7.07 -10.59 19.13
N HIS A 13 6.21 -10.05 18.27
CA HIS A 13 4.81 -10.49 18.18
C HIS A 13 4.73 -11.77 17.37
N GLU A 14 3.89 -12.69 17.82
CA GLU A 14 3.57 -13.88 17.04
C GLU A 14 2.64 -13.52 15.89
N LEU A 15 2.63 -14.34 14.84
CA LEU A 15 1.74 -14.11 13.69
C LEU A 15 0.27 -14.06 14.10
N LYS A 16 -0.11 -14.77 15.16
CA LYS A 16 -1.48 -14.73 15.68
C LYS A 16 -1.92 -13.32 16.09
N ASP A 17 -0.98 -12.41 16.40
CA ASP A 17 -1.28 -11.01 16.69
C ASP A 17 -1.70 -10.26 15.40
N MET A 18 -1.35 -10.78 14.24
CA MET A 18 -1.72 -10.24 12.93
C MET A 18 -2.85 -11.02 12.30
N TYR A 19 -2.92 -12.33 12.55
CA TYR A 19 -3.96 -13.19 12.03
C TYR A 19 -4.88 -13.64 13.15
N ASN A 20 -6.17 -13.35 13.01
CA ASN A 20 -7.20 -13.79 13.94
C ASN A 20 -7.98 -14.95 13.32
N PRO A 21 -7.80 -16.19 13.83
CA PRO A 21 -8.48 -17.37 13.27
C PRO A 21 -10.00 -17.34 13.51
N GLU A 22 -10.49 -16.67 14.55
CA GLU A 22 -11.92 -16.58 14.82
C GLU A 22 -12.66 -15.77 13.74
N THR A 23 -12.03 -14.73 13.25
CA THR A 23 -12.61 -13.87 12.19
C THR A 23 -12.01 -14.14 10.82
N ASN A 24 -11.00 -15.00 10.73
CA ASN A 24 -10.24 -15.26 9.52
C ASN A 24 -9.69 -13.96 8.90
N THR A 25 -9.14 -13.10 9.74
CA THR A 25 -8.66 -11.77 9.36
C THR A 25 -7.16 -11.67 9.54
N LEU A 26 -6.46 -11.19 8.52
CA LEU A 26 -5.03 -10.87 8.57
C LEU A 26 -4.84 -9.37 8.55
N ASP A 27 -4.14 -8.85 9.57
CA ASP A 27 -3.77 -7.44 9.63
C ASP A 27 -2.45 -7.22 8.86
N ILE A 28 -2.46 -6.29 7.92
CA ILE A 28 -1.31 -6.00 7.08
C ILE A 28 -0.38 -5.04 7.82
N ARG A 29 0.86 -5.47 8.04
CA ARG A 29 1.88 -4.67 8.75
C ARG A 29 3.24 -4.80 8.08
N SER A 30 3.89 -3.67 7.83
CA SER A 30 5.21 -3.64 7.21
C SER A 30 6.29 -4.32 8.05
N ASN A 31 6.15 -4.28 9.36
CA ASN A 31 7.08 -4.90 10.30
C ASN A 31 6.65 -6.29 10.75
N GLY A 32 5.63 -6.84 10.12
CA GLY A 32 5.13 -8.17 10.40
C GLY A 32 5.90 -9.26 9.68
N LEU A 33 5.34 -10.46 9.73
CA LEU A 33 5.88 -11.62 9.03
C LEU A 33 5.17 -11.81 7.69
N TYR A 34 5.76 -12.64 6.84
CA TYR A 34 5.15 -13.03 5.57
C TYR A 34 3.80 -13.73 5.81
N PRO A 35 2.72 -13.46 5.06
CA PRO A 35 2.69 -12.56 3.89
C PRO A 35 2.35 -11.11 4.22
N SER A 36 2.04 -10.78 5.48
CA SER A 36 1.60 -9.46 5.90
C SER A 36 2.60 -8.35 5.51
N ASN A 37 3.88 -8.57 5.73
CA ASN A 37 4.92 -7.58 5.45
C ASN A 37 5.06 -7.29 3.95
N VAL A 38 4.85 -8.28 3.10
CA VAL A 38 4.92 -8.09 1.64
C VAL A 38 3.69 -7.36 1.11
N LEU A 39 2.55 -7.56 1.74
CA LEU A 39 1.30 -6.91 1.33
C LEU A 39 1.23 -5.45 1.74
N SER A 40 2.11 -5.00 2.64
CA SER A 40 2.15 -3.60 3.07
C SER A 40 2.49 -2.67 1.91
N ASN A 41 1.84 -1.53 1.86
CA ASN A 41 2.14 -0.48 0.89
C ASN A 41 3.59 0.03 1.00
N LEU A 42 4.22 -0.16 2.17
CA LEU A 42 5.63 0.23 2.39
C LEU A 42 6.62 -0.73 1.76
N CYS A 43 6.18 -1.94 1.38
CA CYS A 43 7.07 -2.93 0.77
C CYS A 43 7.48 -2.49 -0.64
N SER A 44 8.74 -2.75 -0.99
CA SER A 44 9.29 -2.41 -2.31
C SER A 44 8.83 -3.40 -3.37
N ASN A 45 7.54 -3.43 -3.65
CA ASN A 45 6.92 -4.18 -4.74
C ASN A 45 6.88 -3.30 -6.00
N GLY A 46 8.05 -3.07 -6.60
CA GLY A 46 8.20 -2.15 -7.72
C GLY A 46 7.28 -2.46 -8.90
N PHE A 47 6.73 -1.42 -9.50
CA PHE A 47 5.88 -1.55 -10.69
C PHE A 47 5.94 -0.27 -11.52
N ARG A 48 5.51 -0.39 -12.78
CA ARG A 48 5.33 0.75 -13.66
C ARG A 48 3.85 0.95 -13.87
N PHE A 49 3.39 2.20 -13.74
CA PHE A 49 2.00 2.54 -13.93
C PHE A 49 1.90 3.87 -14.67
N ASP A 50 1.17 3.89 -15.80
CA ASP A 50 0.91 5.09 -16.61
C ASP A 50 2.20 5.87 -16.89
N GLY A 51 3.27 5.15 -17.24
CA GLY A 51 4.58 5.73 -17.53
C GLY A 51 5.40 6.12 -16.31
N MET A 52 4.87 5.98 -15.12
CA MET A 52 5.59 6.26 -13.87
C MET A 52 6.24 5.00 -13.31
N ILE A 53 7.48 5.13 -12.87
CA ILE A 53 8.19 4.05 -12.17
C ILE A 53 7.95 4.22 -10.67
N CYS A 54 7.31 3.22 -10.06
CA CYS A 54 6.96 3.24 -8.65
C CYS A 54 7.77 2.18 -7.91
N GLU A 55 8.54 2.59 -6.91
CA GLU A 55 9.30 1.67 -6.06
C GLU A 55 8.39 0.94 -5.08
N SER A 56 7.31 1.61 -4.63
CA SER A 56 6.35 1.06 -3.69
C SER A 56 4.97 1.64 -3.95
N MET A 57 3.93 0.96 -3.46
CA MET A 57 2.57 1.51 -3.51
C MET A 57 2.46 2.79 -2.66
N GLU A 58 3.17 2.84 -1.53
CA GLU A 58 3.20 4.06 -0.70
C GLU A 58 3.68 5.26 -1.50
N GLY A 59 4.72 5.09 -2.31
CA GLY A 59 5.21 6.17 -3.19
C GLY A 59 4.14 6.65 -4.14
N PHE A 60 3.41 5.75 -4.76
CA PHE A 60 2.30 6.10 -5.64
C PHE A 60 1.22 6.88 -4.88
N LEU A 61 0.76 6.35 -3.74
CA LEU A 61 -0.31 6.97 -2.96
C LEU A 61 0.08 8.36 -2.44
N GLN A 62 1.30 8.54 -1.97
CA GLN A 62 1.76 9.85 -1.52
C GLN A 62 1.93 10.83 -2.68
N SER A 63 2.32 10.34 -3.85
CA SER A 63 2.47 11.20 -5.04
C SER A 63 1.15 11.87 -5.45
N LEU A 64 0.03 11.22 -5.21
CA LEU A 64 -1.30 11.76 -5.56
C LEU A 64 -1.65 13.01 -4.77
N LYS A 65 -0.94 13.29 -3.69
CA LYS A 65 -1.15 14.47 -2.85
C LYS A 65 -0.33 15.67 -3.33
N ARG A 66 0.37 15.53 -4.44
CA ARG A 66 1.21 16.57 -5.02
C ARG A 66 0.74 16.89 -6.43
N LYS A 67 0.64 18.18 -6.74
CA LYS A 67 0.17 18.66 -8.05
C LYS A 67 1.26 18.53 -9.12
N GLU A 68 2.49 18.83 -8.78
CA GLU A 68 3.60 18.94 -9.73
C GLU A 68 4.07 17.57 -10.20
N LEU A 69 4.18 17.38 -11.51
CA LEU A 69 4.57 16.10 -12.12
C LEU A 69 5.96 15.64 -11.67
N ASP A 70 6.91 16.58 -11.62
CA ASP A 70 8.29 16.25 -11.21
C ASP A 70 8.33 15.75 -9.75
N LYS A 71 7.51 16.35 -8.90
CA LYS A 71 7.40 15.94 -7.50
C LYS A 71 6.75 14.57 -7.40
N GLN A 72 5.73 14.32 -8.20
CA GLN A 72 5.11 13.00 -8.25
C GLN A 72 6.10 11.92 -8.67
N ARG A 73 6.91 12.19 -9.72
CA ARG A 73 7.97 11.27 -10.15
C ARG A 73 8.94 10.96 -9.06
N GLN A 74 9.39 11.99 -8.36
CA GLN A 74 10.35 11.85 -7.26
C GLN A 74 9.78 10.95 -6.17
N ILE A 75 8.54 11.21 -5.74
CA ILE A 75 7.91 10.47 -4.64
C ILE A 75 7.61 9.02 -5.07
N CYS A 76 7.13 8.79 -6.28
CA CYS A 76 6.90 7.44 -6.80
C CYS A 76 8.18 6.59 -6.77
N SER A 77 9.34 7.18 -7.02
CA SER A 77 10.63 6.47 -7.05
C SER A 77 11.19 6.17 -5.66
N MET A 78 10.59 6.68 -4.60
CA MET A 78 11.08 6.49 -3.24
C MET A 78 10.68 5.13 -2.67
N LYS A 79 11.55 4.58 -1.81
CA LYS A 79 11.17 3.43 -0.98
C LYS A 79 10.05 3.84 -0.04
N GLY A 80 9.22 2.87 0.35
CA GLY A 80 7.99 3.13 1.10
C GLY A 80 8.16 3.98 2.35
N GLY A 81 9.17 3.69 3.17
CA GLY A 81 9.44 4.47 4.39
C GLY A 81 9.77 5.93 4.10
N ASN A 82 10.55 6.18 3.05
CA ASN A 82 10.90 7.54 2.63
C ASN A 82 9.71 8.26 2.00
N ALA A 83 8.93 7.55 1.19
CA ALA A 83 7.71 8.10 0.59
C ALA A 83 6.71 8.53 1.67
N ARG A 84 6.56 7.73 2.71
CA ARG A 84 5.66 8.04 3.82
C ARG A 84 6.01 9.36 4.50
N LYS A 85 7.32 9.67 4.61
CA LYS A 85 7.78 10.94 5.18
C LYS A 85 7.40 12.15 4.34
N MET A 86 7.02 11.95 3.09
CA MET A 86 6.59 13.00 2.18
C MET A 86 5.10 13.31 2.30
N SER A 87 4.40 12.72 3.25
CA SER A 87 2.97 12.95 3.44
C SER A 87 2.66 14.42 3.73
N VAL A 88 1.51 14.86 3.23
CA VAL A 88 0.95 16.19 3.49
C VAL A 88 -0.53 16.01 3.86
N THR A 89 -1.11 17.03 4.49
CA THR A 89 -2.48 16.95 5.01
C THR A 89 -3.47 17.88 4.31
N SER A 90 -3.01 18.72 3.40
CA SER A 90 -3.87 19.68 2.69
C SER A 90 -5.04 19.00 1.96
N TRP A 91 -4.82 17.80 1.43
CA TRP A 91 -5.85 17.03 0.72
C TRP A 91 -7.03 16.65 1.64
N GLN A 92 -6.83 16.60 2.95
CA GLN A 92 -7.89 16.27 3.91
C GLN A 92 -8.95 17.36 3.98
N THR A 93 -8.55 18.60 3.72
CA THR A 93 -9.46 19.75 3.76
C THR A 93 -10.33 19.82 2.50
N ASP A 94 -9.71 19.78 1.32
CA ASP A 94 -10.42 19.97 0.04
C ASP A 94 -10.81 18.65 -0.64
N GLN A 95 -10.24 17.53 -0.22
CA GLN A 95 -10.46 16.20 -0.81
C GLN A 95 -10.08 16.16 -2.29
N ILE A 96 -9.08 16.95 -2.69
CA ILE A 96 -8.53 16.96 -4.04
C ILE A 96 -7.17 16.26 -4.05
N VAL A 97 -7.01 15.33 -4.96
CA VAL A 97 -5.73 14.68 -5.26
C VAL A 97 -5.41 14.91 -6.73
N TRP A 98 -4.22 14.53 -7.16
CA TRP A 98 -3.72 14.86 -8.48
C TRP A 98 -3.08 13.63 -9.14
N TRP A 99 -3.29 13.49 -10.44
CA TRP A 99 -2.53 12.52 -11.20
C TRP A 99 -2.16 13.13 -12.54
N LYS A 100 -0.85 13.29 -12.78
CA LYS A 100 -0.27 13.80 -14.02
C LYS A 100 -0.95 15.07 -14.50
N GLY A 101 -1.13 16.04 -13.60
CA GLY A 101 -1.70 17.33 -13.89
C GLY A 101 -3.22 17.42 -13.81
N GLN A 102 -3.90 16.30 -13.62
CA GLN A 102 -5.36 16.26 -13.49
C GLN A 102 -5.77 16.24 -12.04
N ALA A 103 -6.64 17.17 -11.66
CA ALA A 103 -7.27 17.18 -10.35
C ALA A 103 -8.35 16.09 -10.30
N ILE A 104 -8.40 15.37 -9.19
CA ILE A 104 -9.34 14.27 -9.01
C ILE A 104 -9.98 14.43 -7.62
N ASP A 105 -11.31 14.31 -7.57
CA ASP A 105 -12.04 14.25 -6.31
C ASP A 105 -11.76 12.90 -5.62
N ARG A 106 -11.18 12.95 -4.43
CA ARG A 106 -10.84 11.74 -3.67
C ARG A 106 -12.08 10.90 -3.33
N GLN A 107 -13.26 11.48 -3.32
CA GLN A 107 -14.52 10.77 -3.05
C GLN A 107 -15.18 10.23 -4.32
N SER A 108 -14.51 10.34 -5.48
CA SER A 108 -15.10 9.96 -6.76
C SER A 108 -14.84 8.50 -7.15
N GLU A 109 -15.64 8.00 -8.06
CA GLU A 109 -15.42 6.71 -8.72
C GLU A 109 -14.12 6.73 -9.53
N GLU A 110 -13.78 7.87 -10.14
CA GLU A 110 -12.53 8.03 -10.89
C GLU A 110 -11.32 7.76 -10.00
N TYR A 111 -11.32 8.25 -8.76
CA TYR A 111 -10.27 7.97 -7.79
C TYR A 111 -10.18 6.47 -7.48
N GLN A 112 -11.33 5.84 -7.24
CA GLN A 112 -11.37 4.41 -6.94
C GLN A 112 -10.80 3.58 -8.09
N GLN A 113 -11.12 3.96 -9.33
CA GLN A 113 -10.61 3.27 -10.52
C GLN A 113 -9.10 3.47 -10.67
N LEU A 114 -8.60 4.67 -10.39
CA LEU A 114 -7.16 4.95 -10.42
C LEU A 114 -6.41 4.06 -9.43
N ILE A 115 -6.90 3.96 -8.19
CA ILE A 115 -6.28 3.14 -7.16
C ILE A 115 -6.31 1.66 -7.55
N ARG A 116 -7.44 1.16 -8.02
CA ARG A 116 -7.57 -0.24 -8.49
C ARG A 116 -6.60 -0.53 -9.62
N SER A 117 -6.47 0.39 -10.58
CA SER A 117 -5.57 0.21 -11.72
C SER A 117 -4.12 0.13 -11.28
N ALA A 118 -3.71 0.93 -10.31
CA ALA A 118 -2.35 0.90 -9.78
C ALA A 118 -2.07 -0.42 -9.03
N TYR A 119 -3.01 -0.87 -8.20
CA TYR A 119 -2.85 -2.17 -7.52
C TYR A 119 -2.82 -3.33 -8.50
N LEU A 120 -3.62 -3.27 -9.56
CA LEU A 120 -3.59 -4.29 -10.60
C LEU A 120 -2.24 -4.32 -11.32
N ALA A 121 -1.68 -3.15 -11.62
CA ALA A 121 -0.36 -3.06 -12.23
C ALA A 121 0.71 -3.68 -11.34
N MET A 122 0.67 -3.40 -10.03
CA MET A 122 1.59 -4.01 -9.08
C MET A 122 1.39 -5.53 -8.99
N PHE A 123 0.15 -5.98 -8.96
CA PHE A 123 -0.17 -7.42 -8.95
C PHE A 123 0.39 -8.12 -10.19
N GLU A 124 0.22 -7.54 -11.35
CA GLU A 124 0.70 -8.14 -12.61
C GLU A 124 2.22 -8.15 -12.71
N GLN A 125 2.90 -7.14 -12.16
CA GLN A 125 4.33 -6.95 -12.35
C GLN A 125 5.19 -7.48 -11.21
N SER A 126 4.66 -7.51 -9.98
CA SER A 126 5.40 -8.01 -8.81
C SER A 126 4.98 -9.43 -8.49
N GLU A 127 5.81 -10.40 -8.85
CA GLU A 127 5.57 -11.79 -8.51
C GLU A 127 5.50 -11.98 -6.99
N ARG A 128 6.36 -11.28 -6.26
CA ARG A 128 6.37 -11.35 -4.79
C ARG A 128 5.04 -10.89 -4.19
N PHE A 129 4.52 -9.75 -4.65
CA PHE A 129 3.22 -9.26 -4.18
C PHE A 129 2.10 -10.22 -4.55
N ARG A 130 2.09 -10.70 -5.80
CA ARG A 130 1.07 -11.64 -6.28
C ARG A 130 1.08 -12.93 -5.46
N THR A 131 2.25 -13.50 -5.22
CA THR A 131 2.39 -14.73 -4.45
C THR A 131 1.90 -14.52 -3.01
N ALA A 132 2.30 -13.42 -2.38
CA ALA A 132 1.86 -13.10 -1.02
C ALA A 132 0.34 -12.94 -0.96
N LEU A 133 -0.25 -12.24 -1.92
CA LEU A 133 -1.71 -12.04 -1.96
C LEU A 133 -2.45 -13.36 -2.13
N MET A 134 -1.95 -14.25 -2.98
CA MET A 134 -2.55 -15.58 -3.18
C MET A 134 -2.50 -16.44 -1.92
N GLN A 135 -1.52 -16.23 -1.05
CA GLN A 135 -1.44 -16.91 0.24
C GLN A 135 -2.59 -16.53 1.18
N THR A 136 -3.19 -15.38 0.96
CA THR A 136 -4.29 -14.87 1.80
C THR A 136 -5.67 -15.17 1.22
N ARG A 137 -5.74 -16.04 0.22
CA ARG A 137 -7.03 -16.40 -0.42
C ARG A 137 -8.01 -16.88 0.64
N GLY A 138 -9.21 -16.28 0.63
CA GLY A 138 -10.27 -16.61 1.57
C GLY A 138 -10.19 -15.87 2.90
N MET A 139 -9.12 -15.12 3.15
CA MET A 139 -8.99 -14.31 4.37
C MET A 139 -9.54 -12.91 4.15
N PHE A 140 -10.01 -12.29 5.23
CA PHE A 140 -10.28 -10.86 5.26
C PHE A 140 -9.00 -10.12 5.59
N LEU A 141 -8.70 -9.07 4.83
CA LEU A 141 -7.50 -8.27 5.02
C LEU A 141 -7.86 -6.95 5.67
N THR A 142 -7.10 -6.57 6.70
CA THR A 142 -7.25 -5.29 7.40
C THR A 142 -5.92 -4.57 7.45
N HIS A 143 -5.97 -3.27 7.68
CA HIS A 143 -4.78 -2.47 7.92
C HIS A 143 -5.07 -1.53 9.09
N ASN A 144 -4.67 -1.95 10.28
CA ASN A 144 -4.88 -1.17 11.50
C ASN A 144 -3.63 -0.39 11.84
N SER A 145 -3.52 0.83 11.31
CA SER A 145 -2.38 1.71 11.51
C SER A 145 -2.49 2.56 12.77
N GLY A 146 -3.65 2.59 13.41
CA GLY A 146 -3.95 3.52 14.50
C GLY A 146 -4.34 4.91 14.00
N GLU A 147 -4.40 5.12 12.70
CA GLU A 147 -4.81 6.38 12.06
C GLU A 147 -6.11 6.18 11.31
N SER A 148 -7.00 7.18 11.36
CA SER A 148 -8.35 7.03 10.83
C SER A 148 -8.45 7.20 9.31
N ASP A 149 -7.58 7.97 8.69
CA ASP A 149 -7.65 8.25 7.25
C ASP A 149 -6.29 8.71 6.74
N THR A 150 -5.55 7.78 6.11
CA THR A 150 -4.17 8.03 5.67
C THR A 150 -4.03 8.15 4.16
N TYR A 151 -5.04 7.75 3.38
CA TYR A 151 -4.93 7.74 1.91
C TYR A 151 -6.12 8.35 1.20
#